data_0bb679eb4a731a9d0df959afa43b0511
#
_entry.id   0bb679eb4a731a9d0df959afa43b0511
#
_cell.length_a   1.000
_cell.length_b   1.000
_cell.length_c   1.000
_cell.angle_alpha   90.00
_cell.angle_beta   90.00
_cell.angle_gamma   90.00
#
_symmetry.space_group_name_H-M   'P 1'
#
loop_
_entity.id
_entity.type
_entity.pdbx_description
1 polymer ?
#
loop_
_entity_poly.entity_id
_entity_poly.type
_entity_poly.pdbx_seq_one_letter_code
_entity_poly.pdbx_strand_id
1 'polypeptide(L)'
;MKKTFSTLCLLLMVCLGMQAAQVDTLLVKSESMDKNIKIVAIRPDKAIKGEKCPVVYLLHGHGGNARTWIDVRPDLPEIADRDGIIFVCPDGNYDSWYWDSPAVKESRYETFISHELIDYVDTHLSAIPDRNKRAITGLSMGGHGAMWNAIRHQDVFGAVGSMSGGLDIRPFPGSWGMKKYLGERDENFDVWNNHTVINQLDKIKDGDLAIIIDCGVDDFFFGVNKAVHERLLLQKVGHDFIARPGGHTRTYWNNSIGYQIKFFKKFFDKE
;
A
#
# COMPACT_ATOMS: atom_id res chain seq x y z
N MET A 1 41.54 58.75 28.24
CA MET A 1 40.18 58.48 27.73
C MET A 1 40.32 57.40 26.67
N LYS A 2 40.05 56.11 27.06
CA LYS A 2 40.06 54.99 26.13
C LYS A 2 38.62 54.71 25.74
N LYS A 3 38.30 54.86 24.43
CA LYS A 3 36.99 54.51 23.87
C LYS A 3 36.99 53.00 23.57
N THR A 4 36.19 52.25 24.28
CA THR A 4 35.89 50.84 23.98
C THR A 4 34.79 50.82 22.93
N PHE A 5 35.10 50.32 21.72
CA PHE A 5 34.13 49.98 20.69
C PHE A 5 33.54 48.60 21.00
N SER A 6 32.26 48.59 21.35
CA SER A 6 31.50 47.34 21.54
C SER A 6 30.91 46.92 20.19
N THR A 7 31.47 45.88 19.60
CA THR A 7 30.95 45.31 18.35
C THR A 7 29.81 44.34 18.71
N LEU A 8 28.58 44.75 18.49
CA LEU A 8 27.39 43.90 18.64
C LEU A 8 27.26 43.00 17.40
N CYS A 9 27.68 41.72 17.52
CA CYS A 9 27.41 40.71 16.50
C CYS A 9 25.93 40.32 16.56
N LEU A 10 25.13 40.79 15.58
CA LEU A 10 23.76 40.37 15.38
C LEU A 10 23.78 39.01 14.67
N LEU A 11 23.58 37.92 15.45
CA LEU A 11 23.35 36.56 14.90
C LEU A 11 21.96 36.55 14.25
N LEU A 12 21.86 36.69 12.93
CA LEU A 12 20.66 36.36 12.19
C LEU A 12 20.46 34.85 12.23
N MET A 13 19.64 34.32 13.15
CA MET A 13 19.09 33.00 13.04
C MET A 13 18.11 32.96 11.85
N VAL A 14 18.56 32.54 10.70
CA VAL A 14 17.69 32.14 9.60
C VAL A 14 17.01 30.85 10.07
N CYS A 15 15.82 30.96 10.64
CA CYS A 15 14.92 29.82 10.77
C CYS A 15 14.53 29.41 9.34
N LEU A 16 15.31 28.52 8.73
CA LEU A 16 14.83 27.72 7.61
C LEU A 16 13.62 26.95 8.14
N GLY A 17 12.42 27.44 7.87
CA GLY A 17 11.19 26.71 8.14
C GLY A 17 11.31 25.36 7.45
N MET A 18 11.54 24.30 8.23
CA MET A 18 11.37 22.95 7.73
C MET A 18 9.89 22.83 7.36
N GLN A 19 9.60 22.90 6.08
CA GLN A 19 8.25 22.64 5.59
C GLN A 19 8.05 21.13 5.75
N ALA A 20 7.08 20.74 6.56
CA ALA A 20 6.76 19.33 6.79
C ALA A 20 6.00 18.77 5.59
N ALA A 21 6.07 17.47 5.39
CA ALA A 21 5.27 16.78 4.38
C ALA A 21 3.80 17.18 4.45
N GLN A 22 3.21 17.44 3.30
CA GLN A 22 1.80 17.84 3.20
C GLN A 22 0.90 16.61 3.20
N VAL A 23 -0.15 16.65 4.02
CA VAL A 23 -1.19 15.61 4.09
C VAL A 23 -2.47 16.17 3.53
N ASP A 24 -2.83 15.73 2.34
CA ASP A 24 -4.03 16.18 1.64
C ASP A 24 -5.11 15.09 1.64
N THR A 25 -6.36 15.50 1.77
CA THR A 25 -7.52 14.66 1.47
C THR A 25 -8.10 15.10 0.14
N LEU A 26 -8.03 14.23 -0.85
CA LEU A 26 -8.41 14.51 -2.23
C LEU A 26 -9.58 13.60 -2.65
N LEU A 27 -10.29 14.03 -3.68
CA LEU A 27 -11.34 13.23 -4.33
C LEU A 27 -10.88 12.91 -5.76
N VAL A 28 -10.80 11.63 -6.05
CA VAL A 28 -10.44 11.10 -7.37
C VAL A 28 -11.69 10.52 -8.01
N LYS A 29 -12.05 11.01 -9.18
CA LYS A 29 -13.18 10.46 -9.95
C LYS A 29 -12.79 9.06 -10.42
N SER A 30 -13.67 8.10 -10.11
CA SER A 30 -13.66 6.78 -10.75
C SER A 30 -14.72 6.77 -11.84
N GLU A 31 -14.28 6.71 -13.07
CA GLU A 31 -15.19 6.61 -14.22
C GLU A 31 -15.86 5.24 -14.28
N SER A 32 -15.11 4.18 -13.95
CA SER A 32 -15.62 2.81 -13.95
C SER A 32 -16.72 2.55 -12.91
N MET A 33 -16.76 3.36 -11.83
CA MET A 33 -17.76 3.27 -10.75
C MET A 33 -18.71 4.48 -10.71
N ASP A 34 -18.51 5.47 -11.57
CA ASP A 34 -19.23 6.76 -11.61
C ASP A 34 -19.37 7.45 -10.25
N LYS A 35 -18.28 7.48 -9.47
CA LYS A 35 -18.24 8.13 -8.15
C LYS A 35 -16.90 8.73 -7.85
N ASN A 36 -16.85 9.64 -6.86
CA ASN A 36 -15.61 10.17 -6.33
C ASN A 36 -15.11 9.29 -5.18
N ILE A 37 -13.86 8.85 -5.26
CA ILE A 37 -13.19 8.08 -4.24
C ILE A 37 -12.27 9.01 -3.44
N LYS A 38 -12.40 8.99 -2.12
CA LYS A 38 -11.51 9.74 -1.25
C LYS A 38 -10.15 9.06 -1.17
N ILE A 39 -9.10 9.87 -1.27
CA ILE A 39 -7.74 9.43 -0.98
C ILE A 39 -7.09 10.36 0.04
N VAL A 40 -6.15 9.85 0.82
CA VAL A 40 -5.19 10.65 1.56
C VAL A 40 -3.84 10.55 0.86
N ALA A 41 -3.29 11.69 0.44
CA ALA A 41 -1.98 11.79 -0.16
C ALA A 41 -1.01 12.48 0.82
N ILE A 42 0.13 11.82 1.10
CA ILE A 42 1.20 12.35 1.93
C ILE A 42 2.37 12.64 0.99
N ARG A 43 2.65 13.92 0.78
CA ARG A 43 3.66 14.37 -0.17
C ARG A 43 4.87 14.97 0.56
N PRO A 44 6.09 14.47 0.34
CA PRO A 44 7.29 15.08 0.88
C PRO A 44 7.49 16.50 0.33
N ASP A 45 8.17 17.33 1.08
CA ASP A 45 8.45 18.73 0.72
C ASP A 45 9.06 18.88 -0.70
N LYS A 46 9.93 17.97 -1.09
CA LYS A 46 10.50 17.97 -2.44
C LYS A 46 9.44 17.74 -3.54
N ALA A 47 8.44 16.88 -3.30
CA ALA A 47 7.36 16.65 -4.26
C ALA A 47 6.43 17.88 -4.38
N ILE A 48 6.23 18.61 -3.28
CA ILE A 48 5.48 19.88 -3.26
C ILE A 48 6.22 20.93 -4.11
N LYS A 49 7.55 20.92 -4.09
CA LYS A 49 8.41 21.79 -4.91
C LYS A 49 8.54 21.34 -6.37
N GLY A 50 7.85 20.26 -6.77
CA GLY A 50 7.78 19.77 -8.13
C GLY A 50 8.82 18.72 -8.50
N GLU A 51 9.65 18.25 -7.55
CA GLU A 51 10.55 17.13 -7.79
C GLU A 51 9.75 15.83 -7.90
N LYS A 52 10.09 14.99 -8.87
CA LYS A 52 9.46 13.69 -9.04
C LYS A 52 9.92 12.71 -7.97
N CYS A 53 8.96 11.99 -7.35
CA CYS A 53 9.19 11.05 -6.25
C CYS A 53 8.62 9.68 -6.54
N PRO A 54 9.22 8.60 -5.99
CA PRO A 54 8.61 7.28 -5.96
C PRO A 54 7.34 7.27 -5.10
N VAL A 55 6.45 6.31 -5.38
CA VAL A 55 5.13 6.23 -4.73
C VAL A 55 4.94 4.86 -4.07
N VAL A 56 4.37 4.87 -2.85
CA VAL A 56 3.85 3.67 -2.18
C VAL A 56 2.36 3.85 -1.95
N TYR A 57 1.55 2.95 -2.53
CA TYR A 57 0.12 2.87 -2.27
C TYR A 57 -0.13 2.03 -1.03
N LEU A 58 -0.92 2.55 -0.08
CA LEU A 58 -1.19 1.96 1.23
C LEU A 58 -2.68 1.61 1.35
N LEU A 59 -3.02 0.34 1.16
CA LEU A 59 -4.39 -0.16 1.20
C LEU A 59 -4.82 -0.48 2.63
N HIS A 60 -6.02 -0.02 3.02
CA HIS A 60 -6.58 -0.30 4.35
C HIS A 60 -7.24 -1.68 4.44
N GLY A 61 -7.51 -2.16 5.67
CA GLY A 61 -8.23 -3.39 5.95
C GLY A 61 -9.75 -3.21 5.91
N HIS A 62 -10.46 -4.32 6.08
CA HIS A 62 -11.92 -4.35 6.18
C HIS A 62 -12.42 -3.36 7.25
N GLY A 63 -13.44 -2.59 6.92
CA GLY A 63 -14.00 -1.56 7.81
C GLY A 63 -13.17 -0.29 7.94
N GLY A 64 -12.02 -0.19 7.24
CA GLY A 64 -11.17 1.00 7.22
C GLY A 64 -11.63 2.05 6.22
N ASN A 65 -10.77 3.04 5.99
CA ASN A 65 -10.98 4.14 5.05
C ASN A 65 -9.63 4.79 4.68
N ALA A 66 -9.63 5.84 3.87
CA ALA A 66 -8.43 6.55 3.42
C ALA A 66 -7.52 7.07 4.56
N ARG A 67 -8.05 7.32 5.76
CA ARG A 67 -7.26 7.81 6.91
C ARG A 67 -6.62 6.70 7.74
N THR A 68 -7.00 5.45 7.52
CA THR A 68 -6.55 4.31 8.34
C THR A 68 -5.03 4.31 8.56
N TRP A 69 -4.24 4.60 7.52
CA TRP A 69 -2.78 4.56 7.63
C TRP A 69 -2.18 5.71 8.45
N ILE A 70 -2.77 6.90 8.42
CA ILE A 70 -2.39 8.00 9.34
C ILE A 70 -2.67 7.60 10.79
N ASP A 71 -3.78 6.90 11.03
CA ASP A 71 -4.14 6.45 12.40
C ASP A 71 -3.27 5.26 12.85
N VAL A 72 -2.86 4.38 11.95
CA VAL A 72 -1.96 3.23 12.23
C VAL A 72 -0.51 3.70 12.41
N ARG A 73 -0.04 4.62 11.57
CA ARG A 73 1.33 5.10 11.51
C ARG A 73 1.37 6.63 11.45
N PRO A 74 1.19 7.34 12.58
CA PRO A 74 1.06 8.81 12.59
C PRO A 74 2.28 9.58 12.10
N ASP A 75 3.47 8.99 12.16
CA ASP A 75 4.74 9.55 11.67
C ASP A 75 5.01 9.28 10.17
N LEU A 76 4.00 8.86 9.40
CA LEU A 76 4.15 8.73 7.92
C LEU A 76 4.57 10.05 7.24
N PRO A 77 4.11 11.24 7.66
CA PRO A 77 4.59 12.49 7.06
C PRO A 77 6.10 12.70 7.23
N GLU A 78 6.63 12.46 8.42
CA GLU A 78 8.06 12.56 8.70
C GLU A 78 8.86 11.52 7.92
N ILE A 79 8.30 10.32 7.74
CA ILE A 79 8.89 9.26 6.92
C ILE A 79 8.88 9.67 5.44
N ALA A 80 7.79 10.28 4.95
CA ALA A 80 7.70 10.79 3.58
C ALA A 80 8.82 11.78 3.27
N ASP A 81 9.05 12.77 4.14
CA ASP A 81 10.12 13.75 3.99
C ASP A 81 11.51 13.12 4.05
N ARG A 82 11.75 12.28 5.07
CA ARG A 82 13.03 11.63 5.28
C ARG A 82 13.46 10.74 4.09
N ASP A 83 12.51 9.96 3.56
CA ASP A 83 12.79 8.95 2.54
C ASP A 83 12.48 9.46 1.12
N GLY A 84 11.81 10.61 1.01
CA GLY A 84 11.43 11.23 -0.24
C GLY A 84 10.40 10.40 -1.03
N ILE A 85 9.44 9.81 -0.33
CA ILE A 85 8.42 8.92 -0.87
C ILE A 85 7.04 9.58 -0.74
N ILE A 86 6.24 9.53 -1.81
CA ILE A 86 4.82 9.86 -1.74
C ILE A 86 4.06 8.64 -1.22
N PHE A 87 3.22 8.80 -0.19
CA PHE A 87 2.26 7.78 0.21
C PHE A 87 0.86 8.14 -0.27
N VAL A 88 0.17 7.18 -0.86
CA VAL A 88 -1.21 7.34 -1.34
C VAL A 88 -2.09 6.29 -0.67
N CYS A 89 -3.07 6.74 0.11
CA CYS A 89 -3.97 5.90 0.89
C CYS A 89 -5.39 6.02 0.33
N PRO A 90 -5.81 5.18 -0.62
CA PRO A 90 -7.16 5.22 -1.16
C PRO A 90 -8.19 4.62 -0.20
N ASP A 91 -9.42 5.12 -0.29
CA ASP A 91 -10.59 4.48 0.29
C ASP A 91 -11.02 3.30 -0.60
N GLY A 92 -10.81 2.09 -0.11
CA GLY A 92 -11.19 0.84 -0.77
C GLY A 92 -12.61 0.38 -0.45
N ASN A 93 -13.48 1.28 0.09
CA ASN A 93 -14.77 0.94 0.65
C ASN A 93 -14.66 0.00 1.88
N TYR A 94 -15.78 -0.26 2.53
CA TYR A 94 -15.84 -1.04 3.77
C TYR A 94 -15.32 -2.48 3.60
N ASP A 95 -15.66 -3.13 2.45
CA ASP A 95 -15.53 -4.57 2.25
C ASP A 95 -15.24 -4.98 0.79
N SER A 96 -14.68 -4.09 -0.06
CA SER A 96 -14.51 -4.36 -1.50
C SER A 96 -13.48 -5.43 -1.84
N TRP A 97 -12.56 -5.74 -0.92
CA TRP A 97 -11.41 -6.61 -1.15
C TRP A 97 -10.52 -6.17 -2.33
N TYR A 98 -10.76 -4.95 -2.84
CA TYR A 98 -10.05 -4.37 -3.98
C TYR A 98 -10.20 -5.17 -5.28
N TRP A 99 -11.32 -5.88 -5.42
CA TRP A 99 -11.69 -6.59 -6.64
C TRP A 99 -12.53 -5.73 -7.58
N ASP A 100 -12.51 -6.12 -8.85
CA ASP A 100 -13.61 -5.88 -9.77
C ASP A 100 -14.61 -7.00 -9.58
N SER A 101 -15.71 -6.71 -8.90
CA SER A 101 -16.65 -7.75 -8.48
C SER A 101 -17.42 -8.33 -9.68
N PRO A 102 -17.51 -9.67 -9.79
CA PRO A 102 -18.38 -10.29 -10.78
C PRO A 102 -19.88 -10.17 -10.46
N ALA A 103 -20.23 -9.97 -9.17
CA ALA A 103 -21.63 -9.90 -8.72
C ALA A 103 -22.14 -8.47 -8.53
N VAL A 104 -21.26 -7.51 -8.23
CA VAL A 104 -21.60 -6.10 -7.98
C VAL A 104 -20.90 -5.22 -9.01
N LYS A 105 -21.60 -4.88 -10.09
CA LYS A 105 -21.03 -4.16 -11.25
C LYS A 105 -20.42 -2.80 -10.88
N GLU A 106 -20.97 -2.14 -9.85
CA GLU A 106 -20.53 -0.84 -9.35
C GLU A 106 -19.30 -0.95 -8.42
N SER A 107 -18.77 -2.14 -8.17
CA SER A 107 -17.56 -2.38 -7.41
C SER A 107 -16.41 -2.75 -8.35
N ARG A 108 -15.67 -1.73 -8.80
CA ARG A 108 -14.55 -1.84 -9.76
C ARG A 108 -13.25 -1.35 -9.14
N TYR A 109 -12.92 -1.89 -7.96
CA TYR A 109 -11.78 -1.38 -7.20
C TYR A 109 -10.44 -1.85 -7.73
N GLU A 110 -10.36 -2.98 -8.43
CA GLU A 110 -9.14 -3.37 -9.16
C GLU A 110 -8.84 -2.36 -10.26
N THR A 111 -9.83 -2.03 -11.11
CA THR A 111 -9.71 -1.01 -12.14
C THR A 111 -9.32 0.35 -11.55
N PHE A 112 -9.97 0.75 -10.45
CA PHE A 112 -9.66 2.02 -9.79
C PHE A 112 -8.20 2.07 -9.32
N ILE A 113 -7.73 1.06 -8.60
CA ILE A 113 -6.38 1.02 -8.00
C ILE A 113 -5.29 0.91 -9.07
N SER A 114 -5.50 0.09 -10.11
CA SER A 114 -4.45 -0.23 -11.09
C SER A 114 -4.41 0.71 -12.30
N HIS A 115 -5.46 1.49 -12.55
CA HIS A 115 -5.53 2.40 -13.70
C HIS A 115 -5.92 3.83 -13.28
N GLU A 116 -7.16 4.06 -12.83
CA GLU A 116 -7.70 5.40 -12.62
C GLU A 116 -6.91 6.21 -11.56
N LEU A 117 -6.56 5.56 -10.45
CA LEU A 117 -5.77 6.18 -9.38
C LEU A 117 -4.31 6.41 -9.81
N ILE A 118 -3.73 5.49 -10.59
CA ILE A 118 -2.38 5.62 -11.12
C ILE A 118 -2.28 6.85 -12.02
N ASP A 119 -3.20 6.99 -12.99
CA ASP A 119 -3.23 8.12 -13.92
C ASP A 119 -3.37 9.45 -13.18
N TYR A 120 -4.25 9.49 -12.16
CA TYR A 120 -4.42 10.68 -11.32
C TYR A 120 -3.12 11.04 -10.57
N VAL A 121 -2.49 10.08 -9.91
CA VAL A 121 -1.29 10.29 -9.10
C VAL A 121 -0.10 10.72 -9.97
N ASP A 122 0.12 10.05 -11.09
CA ASP A 122 1.22 10.36 -12.02
C ASP A 122 1.07 11.76 -12.62
N THR A 123 -0.16 12.24 -12.81
CA THR A 123 -0.45 13.55 -13.39
C THR A 123 -0.41 14.68 -12.37
N HIS A 124 -0.88 14.45 -11.12
CA HIS A 124 -1.18 15.53 -10.18
C HIS A 124 -0.26 15.60 -8.94
N LEU A 125 0.47 14.52 -8.60
CA LEU A 125 1.18 14.45 -7.31
C LEU A 125 2.71 14.44 -7.42
N SER A 126 3.30 14.83 -8.55
CA SER A 126 4.75 14.79 -8.80
C SER A 126 5.33 13.36 -8.65
N ALA A 127 4.56 12.34 -9.04
CA ALA A 127 5.01 10.96 -9.04
C ALA A 127 5.95 10.66 -10.21
N ILE A 128 6.86 9.70 -10.05
CA ILE A 128 7.65 9.12 -11.14
C ILE A 128 6.78 8.05 -11.82
N PRO A 129 6.40 8.22 -13.11
CA PRO A 129 5.51 7.29 -13.81
C PRO A 129 6.27 6.04 -14.31
N ASP A 130 6.88 5.32 -13.38
CA ASP A 130 7.68 4.12 -13.65
C ASP A 130 7.32 3.04 -12.63
N ARG A 131 7.08 1.81 -13.11
CA ARG A 131 6.81 0.66 -12.23
C ARG A 131 7.92 0.40 -11.21
N ASN A 132 9.17 0.69 -11.59
CA ASN A 132 10.34 0.53 -10.71
C ASN A 132 10.44 1.59 -9.60
N LYS A 133 9.58 2.60 -9.65
CA LYS A 133 9.44 3.64 -8.63
C LYS A 133 8.04 3.62 -8.01
N ARG A 134 7.29 2.49 -8.20
CA ARG A 134 5.93 2.31 -7.70
C ARG A 134 5.77 1.00 -6.95
N ALA A 135 5.35 1.10 -5.69
CA ALA A 135 5.06 -0.04 -4.84
C ALA A 135 3.64 0.04 -4.29
N ILE A 136 3.08 -1.11 -3.92
CA ILE A 136 1.78 -1.22 -3.29
C ILE A 136 1.86 -2.15 -2.10
N THR A 137 1.21 -1.80 -0.99
CA THR A 137 1.09 -2.66 0.18
C THR A 137 -0.21 -2.38 0.92
N GLY A 138 -0.51 -3.20 1.92
CA GLY A 138 -1.68 -3.00 2.74
C GLY A 138 -1.75 -3.97 3.92
N LEU A 139 -2.73 -3.74 4.78
CA LEU A 139 -3.01 -4.58 5.94
C LEU A 139 -4.30 -5.38 5.73
N SER A 140 -4.35 -6.65 6.16
CA SER A 140 -5.56 -7.48 6.14
C SER A 140 -6.20 -7.58 4.73
N MET A 141 -7.44 -7.12 4.54
CA MET A 141 -8.07 -6.95 3.23
C MET A 141 -7.18 -6.15 2.26
N GLY A 142 -6.49 -5.11 2.74
CA GLY A 142 -5.55 -4.32 1.95
C GLY A 142 -4.29 -5.09 1.57
N GLY A 143 -3.81 -6.01 2.42
CA GLY A 143 -2.71 -6.93 2.10
C GLY A 143 -3.08 -7.90 0.98
N HIS A 144 -4.32 -8.41 1.01
CA HIS A 144 -4.91 -9.15 -0.10
C HIS A 144 -4.95 -8.29 -1.37
N GLY A 145 -5.55 -7.09 -1.27
CA GLY A 145 -5.72 -6.19 -2.40
C GLY A 145 -4.41 -5.75 -3.04
N ALA A 146 -3.36 -5.53 -2.24
CA ALA A 146 -2.03 -5.20 -2.73
C ALA A 146 -1.44 -6.35 -3.56
N MET A 147 -1.42 -7.57 -3.01
CA MET A 147 -0.92 -8.76 -3.73
C MET A 147 -1.77 -9.05 -4.97
N TRP A 148 -3.10 -8.95 -4.86
CA TRP A 148 -4.03 -9.13 -5.97
C TRP A 148 -3.72 -8.19 -7.14
N ASN A 149 -3.63 -6.90 -6.86
CA ASN A 149 -3.39 -5.89 -7.90
C ASN A 149 -1.98 -6.03 -8.49
N ALA A 150 -0.93 -6.16 -7.67
CA ALA A 150 0.44 -6.22 -8.18
C ALA A 150 0.70 -7.46 -9.05
N ILE A 151 0.18 -8.63 -8.68
CA ILE A 151 0.35 -9.86 -9.46
C ILE A 151 -0.36 -9.77 -10.82
N ARG A 152 -1.49 -9.10 -10.88
CA ARG A 152 -2.33 -8.98 -12.09
C ARG A 152 -1.92 -7.80 -12.98
N HIS A 153 -1.25 -6.79 -12.42
CA HIS A 153 -0.81 -5.56 -13.08
C HIS A 153 0.68 -5.31 -12.86
N GLN A 154 1.50 -6.28 -13.33
CA GLN A 154 2.97 -6.24 -13.18
C GLN A 154 3.61 -5.13 -14.03
N ASP A 155 2.94 -4.65 -15.04
CA ASP A 155 3.31 -3.48 -15.83
C ASP A 155 3.14 -2.17 -15.06
N VAL A 156 2.31 -2.17 -14.01
CA VAL A 156 2.03 -1.00 -13.16
C VAL A 156 2.90 -0.96 -11.91
N PHE A 157 3.02 -2.08 -11.19
CA PHE A 157 3.74 -2.16 -9.94
C PHE A 157 5.02 -2.99 -10.06
N GLY A 158 6.14 -2.48 -9.52
CA GLY A 158 7.41 -3.21 -9.47
C GLY A 158 7.69 -3.87 -8.13
N ALA A 159 7.03 -3.40 -7.06
CA ALA A 159 7.17 -3.99 -5.72
C ALA A 159 5.82 -4.10 -5.01
N VAL A 160 5.69 -5.13 -4.18
CA VAL A 160 4.47 -5.40 -3.42
C VAL A 160 4.77 -5.88 -2.02
N GLY A 161 3.91 -5.46 -1.08
CA GLY A 161 3.92 -5.95 0.29
C GLY A 161 2.54 -6.42 0.74
N SER A 162 2.54 -7.29 1.76
CA SER A 162 1.33 -7.70 2.46
C SER A 162 1.59 -7.78 3.95
N MET A 163 0.73 -7.20 4.76
CA MET A 163 0.73 -7.30 6.22
C MET A 163 -0.52 -8.03 6.68
N SER A 164 -0.36 -9.23 7.23
CA SER A 164 -1.51 -10.04 7.67
C SER A 164 -2.59 -10.18 6.59
N GLY A 165 -2.22 -10.37 5.33
CA GLY A 165 -3.15 -10.39 4.20
C GLY A 165 -4.03 -11.64 4.18
N GLY A 166 -5.28 -11.50 3.77
CA GLY A 166 -6.17 -12.64 3.48
C GLY A 166 -5.78 -13.31 2.15
N LEU A 167 -4.59 -13.92 2.08
CA LEU A 167 -3.99 -14.39 0.83
C LEU A 167 -4.62 -15.69 0.28
N ASP A 168 -5.32 -16.42 1.12
CA ASP A 168 -6.29 -17.44 0.72
C ASP A 168 -7.61 -17.19 1.47
N ILE A 169 -8.64 -16.80 0.75
CA ILE A 169 -9.95 -16.44 1.31
C ILE A 169 -10.89 -17.65 1.49
N ARG A 170 -10.58 -18.76 0.86
CA ARG A 170 -11.47 -19.92 0.79
C ARG A 170 -11.79 -20.59 2.14
N PRO A 171 -10.89 -20.55 3.15
CA PRO A 171 -11.21 -21.02 4.49
C PRO A 171 -12.23 -20.16 5.26
N PHE A 172 -12.58 -18.96 4.75
CA PHE A 172 -13.37 -17.95 5.47
C PHE A 172 -14.64 -17.51 4.72
N PRO A 173 -15.46 -18.42 4.16
CA PRO A 173 -16.50 -18.06 3.18
C PRO A 173 -17.63 -17.20 3.77
N GLY A 174 -17.86 -17.23 5.08
CA GLY A 174 -18.90 -16.45 5.77
C GLY A 174 -18.43 -15.11 6.33
N SER A 175 -17.15 -14.71 6.07
CA SER A 175 -16.54 -13.58 6.75
C SER A 175 -16.41 -12.34 5.84
N TRP A 176 -16.36 -11.18 6.48
CA TRP A 176 -15.98 -9.87 5.87
C TRP A 176 -16.68 -9.52 4.55
N GLY A 177 -17.92 -9.91 4.39
CA GLY A 177 -18.78 -9.51 3.27
C GLY A 177 -18.40 -10.10 1.91
N MET A 178 -17.43 -11.00 1.80
CA MET A 178 -16.91 -11.52 0.53
C MET A 178 -17.98 -12.11 -0.37
N LYS A 179 -18.95 -12.85 0.20
CA LYS A 179 -20.03 -13.45 -0.57
C LYS A 179 -20.93 -12.43 -1.31
N LYS A 180 -21.00 -11.20 -0.84
CA LYS A 180 -21.69 -10.10 -1.54
C LYS A 180 -21.07 -9.85 -2.91
N TYR A 181 -19.75 -9.95 -3.00
CA TYR A 181 -18.98 -9.65 -4.21
C TYR A 181 -18.70 -10.85 -5.09
N LEU A 182 -18.66 -12.07 -4.51
CA LEU A 182 -18.28 -13.30 -5.22
C LEU A 182 -19.42 -14.31 -5.35
N GLY A 183 -20.58 -14.07 -4.69
CA GLY A 183 -21.65 -15.05 -4.54
C GLY A 183 -21.36 -16.06 -3.42
N GLU A 184 -22.32 -16.93 -3.09
CA GLU A 184 -22.13 -18.02 -2.13
C GLU A 184 -21.05 -18.97 -2.65
N ARG A 185 -20.08 -19.36 -1.79
CA ARG A 185 -18.89 -20.12 -2.21
C ARG A 185 -19.25 -21.45 -2.86
N ASP A 186 -20.20 -22.19 -2.28
CA ASP A 186 -20.55 -23.53 -2.73
C ASP A 186 -21.26 -23.54 -4.10
N GLU A 187 -21.86 -22.41 -4.47
CA GLU A 187 -22.48 -22.17 -5.78
C GLU A 187 -21.51 -21.53 -6.78
N ASN A 188 -20.43 -20.88 -6.31
CA ASN A 188 -19.48 -20.08 -7.10
C ASN A 188 -18.02 -20.49 -6.85
N PHE A 189 -17.76 -21.78 -6.72
CA PHE A 189 -16.44 -22.31 -6.34
C PHE A 189 -15.31 -21.78 -7.24
N ASP A 190 -15.49 -21.76 -8.55
CA ASP A 190 -14.48 -21.24 -9.49
C ASP A 190 -14.26 -19.74 -9.34
N VAL A 191 -15.31 -18.97 -9.04
CA VAL A 191 -15.19 -17.52 -8.77
C VAL A 191 -14.31 -17.29 -7.55
N TRP A 192 -14.55 -18.02 -6.44
CA TRP A 192 -13.72 -17.92 -5.25
C TRP A 192 -12.28 -18.34 -5.48
N ASN A 193 -12.06 -19.44 -6.21
CA ASN A 193 -10.71 -19.89 -6.59
C ASN A 193 -9.97 -18.82 -7.42
N ASN A 194 -10.68 -18.20 -8.37
CA ASN A 194 -10.10 -17.19 -9.26
C ASN A 194 -9.86 -15.85 -8.58
N HIS A 195 -10.51 -15.56 -7.42
CA HIS A 195 -10.35 -14.32 -6.65
C HIS A 195 -9.48 -14.49 -5.40
N THR A 196 -8.72 -15.56 -5.33
CA THR A 196 -7.80 -15.87 -4.23
C THR A 196 -6.34 -15.64 -4.67
N VAL A 197 -5.55 -14.91 -3.86
CA VAL A 197 -4.17 -14.52 -4.19
C VAL A 197 -3.27 -15.74 -4.44
N ILE A 198 -3.35 -16.77 -3.59
CA ILE A 198 -2.50 -17.96 -3.73
C ILE A 198 -2.65 -18.64 -5.10
N ASN A 199 -3.81 -18.54 -5.72
CA ASN A 199 -4.07 -19.09 -7.06
C ASN A 199 -3.66 -18.14 -8.20
N GLN A 200 -3.20 -16.91 -7.90
CA GLN A 200 -2.66 -15.99 -8.89
C GLN A 200 -1.13 -16.12 -9.03
N LEU A 201 -0.46 -16.84 -8.11
CA LEU A 201 1.00 -16.91 -8.07
C LEU A 201 1.63 -17.54 -9.31
N ASP A 202 0.88 -18.34 -10.07
CA ASP A 202 1.37 -18.91 -11.34
C ASP A 202 1.55 -17.86 -12.46
N LYS A 203 1.11 -16.62 -12.22
CA LYS A 203 1.27 -15.49 -13.16
C LYS A 203 2.60 -14.76 -13.01
N ILE A 204 3.37 -15.06 -11.96
CA ILE A 204 4.65 -14.39 -11.69
C ILE A 204 5.81 -15.37 -11.76
N LYS A 205 6.97 -14.84 -12.16
CA LYS A 205 8.25 -15.53 -12.18
C LYS A 205 9.23 -14.78 -11.29
N ASP A 206 10.36 -15.41 -11.00
CA ASP A 206 11.44 -14.76 -10.26
C ASP A 206 11.90 -13.47 -10.95
N GLY A 207 11.98 -12.38 -10.19
CA GLY A 207 12.35 -11.06 -10.67
C GLY A 207 11.22 -10.20 -11.25
N ASP A 208 10.02 -10.74 -11.49
CA ASP A 208 8.89 -9.94 -12.00
C ASP A 208 8.43 -8.88 -11.00
N LEU A 209 8.41 -9.22 -9.71
CA LEU A 209 8.04 -8.34 -8.60
C LEU A 209 9.03 -8.49 -7.44
N ALA A 210 9.34 -7.37 -6.79
CA ALA A 210 9.95 -7.39 -5.46
C ALA A 210 8.84 -7.62 -4.41
N ILE A 211 8.89 -8.72 -3.65
CA ILE A 211 7.80 -9.16 -2.78
C ILE A 211 8.24 -9.19 -1.32
N ILE A 212 7.43 -8.63 -0.41
CA ILE A 212 7.58 -8.76 1.04
C ILE A 212 6.25 -9.14 1.69
N ILE A 213 6.23 -10.20 2.49
CA ILE A 213 5.07 -10.67 3.24
C ILE A 213 5.41 -10.65 4.72
N ASP A 214 4.55 -10.07 5.56
CA ASP A 214 4.75 -9.98 7.00
C ASP A 214 3.45 -10.39 7.72
N CYS A 215 3.52 -11.37 8.62
CA CYS A 215 2.35 -11.83 9.36
C CYS A 215 2.75 -12.29 10.77
N GLY A 216 1.99 -11.86 11.78
CA GLY A 216 2.17 -12.31 13.16
C GLY A 216 1.83 -13.79 13.32
N VAL A 217 2.60 -14.51 14.14
CA VAL A 217 2.41 -15.96 14.34
C VAL A 217 1.09 -16.29 15.07
N ASP A 218 0.53 -15.32 15.79
CA ASP A 218 -0.77 -15.43 16.49
C ASP A 218 -1.94 -14.88 15.66
N ASP A 219 -1.68 -14.49 14.39
CA ASP A 219 -2.70 -13.96 13.48
C ASP A 219 -3.50 -15.12 12.87
N PHE A 220 -4.83 -14.97 12.80
CA PHE A 220 -5.69 -15.98 12.18
C PHE A 220 -5.41 -16.18 10.67
N PHE A 221 -4.76 -15.22 10.00
CA PHE A 221 -4.28 -15.36 8.64
C PHE A 221 -2.85 -15.91 8.53
N PHE A 222 -2.19 -16.24 9.65
CA PHE A 222 -0.80 -16.73 9.58
C PHE A 222 -0.66 -17.97 8.68
N GLY A 223 -1.56 -18.94 8.81
CA GLY A 223 -1.52 -20.16 8.00
C GLY A 223 -1.59 -19.90 6.48
N VAL A 224 -2.47 -18.98 6.04
CA VAL A 224 -2.62 -18.67 4.62
C VAL A 224 -1.47 -17.81 4.08
N ASN A 225 -0.84 -16.96 4.91
CA ASN A 225 0.38 -16.23 4.54
C ASN A 225 1.58 -17.18 4.41
N LYS A 226 1.72 -18.14 5.36
CA LYS A 226 2.74 -19.20 5.31
C LYS A 226 2.57 -20.07 4.05
N ALA A 227 1.34 -20.44 3.68
CA ALA A 227 1.07 -21.22 2.48
C ALA A 227 1.51 -20.48 1.19
N VAL A 228 1.31 -19.16 1.11
CA VAL A 228 1.82 -18.34 -0.01
C VAL A 228 3.35 -18.32 -0.02
N HIS A 229 4.00 -18.15 1.14
CA HIS A 229 5.46 -18.24 1.26
C HIS A 229 5.99 -19.60 0.74
N GLU A 230 5.42 -20.70 1.20
CA GLU A 230 5.82 -22.05 0.77
C GLU A 230 5.61 -22.25 -0.74
N ARG A 231 4.50 -21.72 -1.31
CA ARG A 231 4.23 -21.78 -2.75
C ARG A 231 5.26 -20.99 -3.56
N LEU A 232 5.63 -19.79 -3.11
CA LEU A 232 6.67 -18.97 -3.77
C LEU A 232 8.05 -19.66 -3.72
N LEU A 233 8.39 -20.32 -2.61
CA LEU A 233 9.62 -21.13 -2.52
C LEU A 233 9.62 -22.30 -3.52
N LEU A 234 8.50 -23.03 -3.65
CA LEU A 234 8.36 -24.12 -4.62
C LEU A 234 8.50 -23.63 -6.07
N GLN A 235 8.00 -22.42 -6.35
CA GLN A 235 8.10 -21.77 -7.66
C GLN A 235 9.47 -21.10 -7.89
N LYS A 236 10.35 -21.08 -6.87
CA LYS A 236 11.66 -20.38 -6.89
C LYS A 236 11.53 -18.88 -7.15
N VAL A 237 10.46 -18.26 -6.66
CA VAL A 237 10.26 -16.80 -6.71
C VAL A 237 10.86 -16.18 -5.45
N GLY A 238 11.85 -15.28 -5.65
CA GLY A 238 12.52 -14.55 -4.57
C GLY A 238 11.56 -13.60 -3.85
N HIS A 239 11.54 -13.68 -2.51
CA HIS A 239 10.69 -12.84 -1.67
C HIS A 239 11.18 -12.80 -0.23
N ASP A 240 10.84 -11.73 0.49
CA ASP A 240 11.03 -11.64 1.94
C ASP A 240 9.76 -12.14 2.65
N PHE A 241 9.93 -13.04 3.63
CA PHE A 241 8.86 -13.47 4.52
C PHE A 241 9.25 -13.21 5.98
N ILE A 242 8.45 -12.40 6.68
CA ILE A 242 8.66 -12.02 8.07
C ILE A 242 7.55 -12.65 8.92
N ALA A 243 7.96 -13.47 9.89
CA ALA A 243 7.09 -14.05 10.91
C ALA A 243 7.59 -13.63 12.29
N ARG A 244 6.75 -13.01 13.09
CA ARG A 244 7.10 -12.49 14.42
C ARG A 244 5.96 -12.74 15.42
N PRO A 245 6.24 -12.75 16.73
CA PRO A 245 5.18 -12.73 17.75
C PRO A 245 4.22 -11.55 17.53
N GLY A 246 2.92 -11.80 17.65
CA GLY A 246 1.84 -10.86 17.50
C GLY A 246 0.71 -11.37 16.61
N GLY A 247 -0.42 -10.68 16.64
CA GLY A 247 -1.65 -11.05 15.93
C GLY A 247 -2.20 -9.92 15.05
N HIS A 248 -3.46 -10.03 14.68
CA HIS A 248 -4.17 -9.12 13.77
C HIS A 248 -4.51 -7.78 14.42
N THR A 249 -3.50 -6.93 14.66
CA THR A 249 -3.64 -5.70 15.45
C THR A 249 -2.96 -4.49 14.83
N ARG A 250 -3.48 -3.29 15.15
CA ARG A 250 -2.85 -2.01 14.74
C ARG A 250 -1.41 -1.90 15.21
N THR A 251 -1.08 -2.37 16.42
CA THR A 251 0.29 -2.35 16.96
C THR A 251 1.23 -3.19 16.10
N TYR A 252 0.78 -4.36 15.66
CA TYR A 252 1.55 -5.21 14.76
C TYR A 252 1.83 -4.49 13.43
N TRP A 253 0.80 -3.95 12.79
CA TRP A 253 0.91 -3.26 11.50
C TRP A 253 1.72 -1.96 11.56
N ASN A 254 1.62 -1.22 12.68
CA ASN A 254 2.46 -0.04 12.91
C ASN A 254 3.95 -0.40 12.86
N ASN A 255 4.35 -1.55 13.44
CA ASN A 255 5.72 -2.03 13.38
C ASN A 255 6.06 -2.57 11.97
N SER A 256 5.19 -3.40 11.38
CA SER A 256 5.40 -4.07 10.08
C SER A 256 5.63 -3.10 8.93
N ILE A 257 4.87 -1.99 8.88
CA ILE A 257 5.00 -1.01 7.78
C ILE A 257 6.41 -0.40 7.73
N GLY A 258 7.10 -0.26 8.87
CA GLY A 258 8.46 0.24 8.92
C GLY A 258 9.48 -0.67 8.20
N TYR A 259 9.29 -1.99 8.25
CA TYR A 259 10.11 -2.95 7.49
C TYR A 259 9.80 -2.88 6.00
N GLN A 260 8.52 -2.77 5.64
CA GLN A 260 8.11 -2.70 4.25
C GLN A 260 8.56 -1.41 3.57
N ILE A 261 8.49 -0.26 4.24
CA ILE A 261 9.02 1.01 3.70
C ILE A 261 10.52 0.90 3.42
N LYS A 262 11.31 0.30 4.33
CA LYS A 262 12.74 0.06 4.09
C LYS A 262 12.99 -0.86 2.90
N PHE A 263 12.18 -1.90 2.75
CA PHE A 263 12.24 -2.81 1.60
C PHE A 263 11.95 -2.06 0.30
N PHE A 264 10.88 -1.26 0.25
CA PHE A 264 10.54 -0.47 -0.94
C PHE A 264 11.60 0.59 -1.24
N LYS A 265 12.13 1.28 -0.22
CA LYS A 265 13.22 2.23 -0.43
C LYS A 265 14.42 1.56 -1.09
N LYS A 266 14.85 0.40 -0.58
CA LYS A 266 15.92 -0.39 -1.19
C LYS A 266 15.59 -0.80 -2.64
N PHE A 267 14.33 -1.09 -2.95
CA PHE A 267 13.88 -1.38 -4.31
C PHE A 267 13.96 -0.15 -5.21
N PHE A 268 13.50 1.02 -4.74
CA PHE A 268 13.55 2.28 -5.49
C PHE A 268 14.96 2.80 -5.73
N ASP A 269 15.90 2.51 -4.82
CA ASP A 269 17.30 2.95 -4.92
C ASP A 269 18.14 2.05 -5.87
N LYS A 270 17.59 0.97 -6.42
CA LYS A 270 18.25 0.20 -7.49
C LYS A 270 18.28 1.03 -8.77
N GLU A 271 19.46 1.09 -9.38
CA GLU A 271 19.72 1.69 -10.70
C GLU A 271 19.15 0.86 -11.83
#